data_5a60f9faaf1a9f770faf01ee0702093e
#
_entry.id   5a60f9faaf1a9f770faf01ee0702093e
#
_cell.length_a   1.000
_cell.length_b   1.000
_cell.length_c   1.000
_cell.angle_alpha   90.00
_cell.angle_beta   90.00
_cell.angle_gamma   90.00
#
_symmetry.space_group_name_H-M   'P 1'
#
loop_
_entity.id
_entity.type
_entity.pdbx_description
1 polymer ?
#
loop_
_entity_poly.entity_id
_entity_poly.type
_entity_poly.pdbx_seq_one_letter_code
_entity_poly.pdbx_strand_id
1 'polypeptide(L)'
;MNKIVLGLLVGALLGAIDGGTAWFTPAVRPAIVAIIIGSTFKGLLAGVAAGIFARKVNSVPLGILFGLAVGFVLAFLVARLQHGYYFEIILPGSIVGGLVGWATQRYGTPAAVTAPAR
;
A
#
# COMPACT_ATOMS: atom_id res chain seq x y z
N MET A 1 14.25 -4.29 -10.22
CA MET A 1 13.17 -5.14 -9.70
C MET A 1 11.86 -4.83 -10.40
N ASN A 2 11.14 -5.84 -10.75
CA ASN A 2 9.83 -5.72 -11.37
C ASN A 2 8.90 -4.87 -10.49
N LYS A 3 8.10 -4.00 -11.13
CA LYS A 3 7.24 -3.08 -10.39
C LYS A 3 6.19 -3.79 -9.52
N ILE A 4 5.67 -4.94 -9.98
CA ILE A 4 4.71 -5.70 -9.19
C ILE A 4 5.39 -6.33 -7.98
N VAL A 5 6.56 -6.93 -8.17
CA VAL A 5 7.33 -7.51 -7.07
C VAL A 5 7.73 -6.44 -6.07
N LEU A 6 8.21 -5.30 -6.57
CA LEU A 6 8.54 -4.17 -5.70
C LEU A 6 7.33 -3.71 -4.92
N GLY A 7 6.18 -3.61 -5.59
CA GLY A 7 4.92 -3.25 -4.93
C GLY A 7 4.56 -4.22 -3.81
N LEU A 8 4.70 -5.52 -4.06
CA LEU A 8 4.43 -6.54 -3.04
C LEU A 8 5.34 -6.34 -1.82
N LEU A 9 6.64 -6.17 -2.05
CA LEU A 9 7.61 -6.06 -0.95
C LEU A 9 7.42 -4.77 -0.16
N VAL A 10 7.31 -3.65 -0.85
CA VAL A 10 7.13 -2.35 -0.20
C VAL A 10 5.77 -2.30 0.48
N GLY A 11 4.74 -2.81 -0.19
CA GLY A 11 3.39 -2.85 0.36
C GLY A 11 3.31 -3.70 1.62
N ALA A 12 3.94 -4.88 1.61
CA ALA A 12 3.97 -5.74 2.78
C ALA A 12 4.70 -5.07 3.95
N LEU A 13 5.86 -4.49 3.67
CA LEU A 13 6.66 -3.83 4.70
C LEU A 13 5.92 -2.65 5.32
N LEU A 14 5.42 -1.75 4.47
CA LEU A 14 4.70 -0.57 4.95
C LEU A 14 3.38 -0.96 5.61
N GLY A 15 2.72 -2.00 5.12
CA GLY A 15 1.51 -2.52 5.73
C GLY A 15 1.77 -3.06 7.14
N ALA A 16 2.87 -3.78 7.31
CA ALA A 16 3.26 -4.31 8.62
C ALA A 16 3.57 -3.16 9.59
N ILE A 17 4.27 -2.14 9.12
CA ILE A 17 4.56 -0.95 9.94
C ILE A 17 3.27 -0.24 10.31
N ASP A 18 2.38 -0.04 9.34
CA ASP A 18 1.07 0.57 9.58
C ASP A 18 0.31 -0.19 10.67
N GLY A 19 0.22 -1.52 10.53
CA GLY A 19 -0.45 -2.33 11.54
C GLY A 19 0.23 -2.23 12.91
N GLY A 20 1.55 -2.15 12.91
CA GLY A 20 2.32 -2.01 14.15
C GLY A 20 2.02 -0.72 14.89
N THR A 21 1.64 0.35 14.18
CA THR A 21 1.29 1.61 14.83
C THR A 21 0.05 1.51 15.71
N ALA A 22 -0.75 0.46 15.53
CA ALA A 22 -1.91 0.23 16.39
C ALA A 22 -1.50 0.00 17.85
N TRP A 23 -0.24 -0.34 18.09
CA TRP A 23 0.29 -0.48 19.45
C TRP A 23 0.07 0.80 20.26
N PHE A 24 0.07 1.95 19.61
CA PHE A 24 -0.13 3.23 20.28
C PHE A 24 -1.59 3.51 20.66
N THR A 25 -2.50 2.64 20.27
CA THR A 25 -3.91 2.72 20.67
C THR A 25 -4.19 1.61 21.67
N PRO A 26 -4.21 1.89 22.99
CA PRO A 26 -4.32 0.85 24.01
C PRO A 26 -5.51 -0.08 23.84
N ALA A 27 -6.63 0.44 23.36
CA ALA A 27 -7.86 -0.34 23.21
C ALA A 27 -7.70 -1.51 22.25
N VAL A 28 -6.79 -1.40 21.28
CA VAL A 28 -6.62 -2.43 20.23
C VAL A 28 -5.34 -3.25 20.41
N ARG A 29 -4.50 -2.95 21.41
CA ARG A 29 -3.27 -3.70 21.65
C ARG A 29 -3.46 -5.22 21.76
N PRO A 30 -4.50 -5.71 22.41
CA PRO A 30 -4.68 -7.16 22.50
C PRO A 30 -4.85 -7.86 21.14
N ALA A 31 -5.26 -7.11 20.13
CA ALA A 31 -5.45 -7.64 18.77
C ALA A 31 -4.28 -7.30 17.85
N ILE A 32 -3.13 -6.87 18.39
CA ILE A 32 -2.02 -6.34 17.58
C ILE A 32 -1.55 -7.31 16.49
N VAL A 33 -1.47 -8.60 16.79
CA VAL A 33 -1.02 -9.59 15.81
C VAL A 33 -2.00 -9.67 14.64
N ALA A 34 -3.30 -9.73 14.94
CA ALA A 34 -4.31 -9.76 13.89
C ALA A 34 -4.31 -8.48 13.06
N ILE A 35 -4.07 -7.34 13.71
CA ILE A 35 -4.01 -6.05 13.02
C ILE A 35 -2.80 -6.00 12.08
N ILE A 36 -1.64 -6.46 12.54
CA ILE A 36 -0.44 -6.48 11.70
C ILE A 36 -0.65 -7.39 10.49
N ILE A 37 -1.22 -8.58 10.70
CA ILE A 37 -1.50 -9.50 9.60
C ILE A 37 -2.46 -8.86 8.60
N GLY A 38 -3.55 -8.27 9.08
CA GLY A 38 -4.54 -7.62 8.22
C GLY A 38 -3.96 -6.44 7.44
N SER A 39 -3.16 -5.61 8.12
CA SER A 39 -2.53 -4.45 7.47
C SER A 39 -1.47 -4.88 6.46
N THR A 40 -0.73 -5.95 6.75
CA THR A 40 0.23 -6.50 5.80
C THR A 40 -0.49 -6.98 4.55
N PHE A 41 -1.60 -7.70 4.72
CA PHE A 41 -2.40 -8.18 3.60
C PHE A 41 -2.95 -7.00 2.78
N LYS A 42 -3.48 -5.99 3.45
CA LYS A 42 -3.96 -4.78 2.80
C LYS A 42 -2.83 -4.10 2.01
N GLY A 43 -1.64 -4.04 2.61
CA GLY A 43 -0.46 -3.49 1.94
C GLY A 43 -0.06 -4.29 0.72
N LEU A 44 -0.15 -5.62 0.78
CA LEU A 44 0.12 -6.48 -0.38
C LEU A 44 -0.85 -6.17 -1.52
N LEU A 45 -2.14 -6.02 -1.21
CA LEU A 45 -3.14 -5.69 -2.22
C LEU A 45 -2.87 -4.32 -2.86
N ALA A 46 -2.57 -3.33 -2.03
CA ALA A 46 -2.22 -2.00 -2.52
C ALA A 46 -0.95 -2.06 -3.37
N GLY A 47 0.02 -2.87 -2.95
CA GLY A 47 1.28 -3.02 -3.66
C GLY A 47 1.11 -3.63 -5.04
N VAL A 48 0.30 -4.69 -5.14
CA VAL A 48 0.01 -5.32 -6.43
C VAL A 48 -0.70 -4.33 -7.34
N ALA A 49 -1.72 -3.64 -6.81
CA ALA A 49 -2.47 -2.67 -7.59
C ALA A 49 -1.57 -1.55 -8.09
N ALA A 50 -0.74 -1.00 -7.21
CA ALA A 50 0.20 0.07 -7.57
C ALA A 50 1.22 -0.41 -8.60
N GLY A 51 1.71 -1.64 -8.45
CA GLY A 51 2.67 -2.22 -9.37
C GLY A 51 2.09 -2.43 -10.76
N ILE A 52 0.87 -2.94 -10.83
CA ILE A 52 0.17 -3.11 -12.11
C ILE A 52 -0.05 -1.76 -12.78
N PHE A 53 -0.51 -0.77 -12.00
CA PHE A 53 -0.70 0.57 -12.52
C PHE A 53 0.60 1.15 -13.04
N ALA A 54 1.69 0.97 -12.28
CA ALA A 54 2.99 1.49 -12.64
C ALA A 54 3.55 0.87 -13.92
N ARG A 55 3.17 -0.36 -14.21
CA ARG A 55 3.58 -1.00 -15.47
C ARG A 55 2.84 -0.42 -16.66
N LYS A 56 1.64 0.08 -16.45
CA LYS A 56 0.81 0.61 -17.53
C LYS A 56 0.98 2.10 -17.72
N VAL A 57 1.23 2.83 -16.63
CA VAL A 57 1.31 4.28 -16.65
C VAL A 57 2.61 4.70 -15.98
N ASN A 58 3.53 5.25 -16.76
CA ASN A 58 4.82 5.69 -16.24
C ASN A 58 4.73 7.16 -15.84
N SER A 59 4.21 7.40 -14.62
CA SER A 59 4.06 8.74 -14.09
C SER A 59 4.09 8.70 -12.57
N VAL A 60 5.11 9.30 -11.97
CA VAL A 60 5.22 9.35 -10.50
C VAL A 60 4.03 10.04 -9.87
N PRO A 61 3.61 11.24 -10.33
CA PRO A 61 2.44 11.88 -9.73
C PRO A 61 1.17 11.05 -9.83
N LEU A 62 0.91 10.43 -10.98
CA LEU A 62 -0.26 9.58 -11.15
C LEU A 62 -0.18 8.31 -10.30
N GLY A 63 1.03 7.76 -10.15
CA GLY A 63 1.24 6.62 -9.28
C GLY A 63 0.93 6.93 -7.83
N ILE A 64 1.37 8.08 -7.35
CA ILE A 64 1.07 8.54 -5.99
C ILE A 64 -0.44 8.70 -5.82
N LEU A 65 -1.07 9.37 -6.76
CA LEU A 65 -2.52 9.62 -6.70
C LEU A 65 -3.30 8.31 -6.71
N PHE A 66 -2.93 7.39 -7.60
CA PHE A 66 -3.57 6.07 -7.66
C PHE A 66 -3.37 5.31 -6.36
N GLY A 67 -2.13 5.33 -5.82
CA GLY A 67 -1.83 4.66 -4.56
C GLY A 67 -2.61 5.23 -3.39
N LEU A 68 -2.73 6.56 -3.33
CA LEU A 68 -3.56 7.21 -2.30
C LEU A 68 -5.01 6.73 -2.39
N ALA A 69 -5.55 6.66 -3.61
CA ALA A 69 -6.93 6.24 -3.83
C ALA A 69 -7.13 4.78 -3.40
N VAL A 70 -6.23 3.88 -3.79
CA VAL A 70 -6.30 2.48 -3.42
C VAL A 70 -6.17 2.30 -1.91
N GLY A 71 -5.19 2.97 -1.31
CA GLY A 71 -4.98 2.92 0.13
C GLY A 71 -6.19 3.43 0.89
N PHE A 72 -6.77 4.53 0.42
CA PHE A 72 -7.97 5.10 1.03
C PHE A 72 -9.15 4.11 0.97
N VAL A 73 -9.41 3.53 -0.21
CA VAL A 73 -10.53 2.60 -0.38
C VAL A 73 -10.36 1.38 0.51
N LEU A 74 -9.17 0.76 0.51
CA LEU A 74 -8.92 -0.41 1.33
C LEU A 74 -9.05 -0.09 2.82
N ALA A 75 -8.49 1.05 3.24
CA ALA A 75 -8.57 1.46 4.64
C ALA A 75 -10.00 1.80 5.05
N PHE A 76 -10.76 2.43 4.15
CA PHE A 76 -12.16 2.74 4.41
C PHE A 76 -12.97 1.45 4.61
N LEU A 77 -12.74 0.44 3.77
CA LEU A 77 -13.43 -0.84 3.90
C LEU A 77 -13.11 -1.49 5.24
N VAL A 78 -11.85 -1.46 5.67
CA VAL A 78 -11.45 -2.01 6.96
C VAL A 78 -12.14 -1.26 8.10
N ALA A 79 -12.15 0.07 8.03
CA ALA A 79 -12.79 0.89 9.06
C ALA A 79 -14.29 0.58 9.15
N ARG A 80 -14.94 0.39 8.01
CA ARG A 80 -16.37 0.01 7.98
C ARG A 80 -16.59 -1.34 8.64
N LEU A 81 -15.73 -2.32 8.35
CA LEU A 81 -15.85 -3.65 8.93
C LEU A 81 -15.64 -3.63 10.44
N GLN A 82 -14.80 -2.73 10.93
CA GLN A 82 -14.53 -2.61 12.36
C GLN A 82 -15.47 -1.64 13.08
N HIS A 83 -16.34 -0.98 12.33
CA HIS A 83 -17.33 -0.05 12.89
C HIS A 83 -16.69 1.12 13.66
N GLY A 84 -15.55 1.62 13.20
CA GLY A 84 -14.92 2.75 13.86
C GLY A 84 -13.47 2.94 13.48
N TYR A 85 -12.84 3.88 14.18
CA TYR A 85 -11.42 4.21 13.97
C TYR A 85 -11.11 4.68 12.55
N TYR A 86 -12.07 5.39 11.93
CA TYR A 86 -11.90 5.81 10.54
C TYR A 86 -10.63 6.62 10.32
N PHE A 87 -10.40 7.63 11.14
CA PHE A 87 -9.22 8.48 10.99
C PHE A 87 -7.94 7.68 11.21
N GLU A 88 -7.91 6.85 12.25
CA GLU A 88 -6.73 6.08 12.64
C GLU A 88 -6.37 5.00 11.61
N ILE A 89 -7.33 4.55 10.81
CA ILE A 89 -7.12 3.53 9.79
C ILE A 89 -6.90 4.16 8.43
N ILE A 90 -7.72 5.15 8.07
CA ILE A 90 -7.69 5.74 6.74
C ILE A 90 -6.44 6.58 6.51
N LEU A 91 -6.04 7.38 7.48
CA LEU A 91 -4.88 8.25 7.30
C LEU A 91 -3.60 7.44 7.04
N PRO A 92 -3.21 6.49 7.93
CA PRO A 92 -2.02 5.67 7.66
C PRO A 92 -2.16 4.83 6.40
N GLY A 93 -3.35 4.25 6.16
CA GLY A 93 -3.58 3.43 4.98
C GLY A 93 -3.43 4.20 3.68
N SER A 94 -3.90 5.44 3.66
CA SER A 94 -3.74 6.31 2.48
C SER A 94 -2.27 6.66 2.26
N ILE A 95 -1.54 6.95 3.34
CA ILE A 95 -0.12 7.25 3.27
C ILE A 95 0.66 6.05 2.74
N VAL A 96 0.37 4.85 3.24
CA VAL A 96 0.99 3.62 2.76
C VAL A 96 0.74 3.45 1.26
N GLY A 97 -0.51 3.61 0.83
CA GLY A 97 -0.85 3.52 -0.58
C GLY A 97 -0.09 4.52 -1.43
N GLY A 98 -0.01 5.77 -0.99
CA GLY A 98 0.72 6.81 -1.70
C GLY A 98 2.21 6.51 -1.81
N LEU A 99 2.81 6.02 -0.71
CA LEU A 99 4.22 5.64 -0.70
C LEU A 99 4.51 4.46 -1.63
N VAL A 100 3.63 3.46 -1.63
CA VAL A 100 3.78 2.31 -2.52
C VAL A 100 3.64 2.74 -3.98
N GLY A 101 2.68 3.63 -4.25
CA GLY A 101 2.50 4.19 -5.59
C GLY A 101 3.74 4.94 -6.05
N TRP A 102 4.31 5.74 -5.17
CA TRP A 102 5.55 6.46 -5.47
C TRP A 102 6.72 5.51 -5.71
N ALA A 103 6.91 4.54 -4.80
CA ALA A 103 8.06 3.64 -4.87
C ALA A 103 8.04 2.76 -6.12
N THR A 104 6.87 2.24 -6.49
CA THR A 104 6.76 1.39 -7.67
C THR A 104 7.03 2.17 -8.95
N GLN A 105 6.64 3.44 -9.01
CA GLN A 105 6.92 4.29 -10.17
C GLN A 105 8.39 4.70 -10.22
N ARG A 106 8.95 5.07 -9.08
CA ARG A 106 10.28 5.68 -9.00
C ARG A 106 11.39 4.64 -9.14
N TYR A 107 11.23 3.49 -8.51
CA TYR A 107 12.30 2.49 -8.39
C TYR A 107 12.05 1.19 -9.13
N GLY A 108 10.83 0.95 -9.59
CA GLY A 108 10.53 -0.26 -10.32
C GLY A 108 11.15 -0.24 -11.72
N THR A 109 11.51 -1.42 -12.21
CA THR A 109 12.06 -1.53 -13.56
C THR A 109 10.96 -1.25 -14.58
N PRO A 110 11.21 -0.37 -15.55
CA PRO A 110 10.23 -0.10 -16.60
C PRO A 110 9.83 -1.36 -17.34
N ALA A 111 8.56 -1.46 -17.69
CA ALA A 111 8.04 -2.65 -18.34
C ALA A 111 8.57 -2.83 -19.75
N ALA A 112 8.80 -1.81 -20.43
CA ALA A 112 9.11 -1.91 -21.82
C ALA A 112 10.50 -2.26 -22.14
N VAL A 113 10.90 -2.61 -21.62
CA VAL A 113 11.86 -2.93 -21.81
C VAL A 113 12.43 -3.23 -22.72
N THR A 114 12.28 -2.94 -22.66
CA THR A 114 12.57 -2.93 -23.15
C THR A 114 13.20 -3.17 -24.00
N ALA A 115 13.09 -3.49 -24.21
CA ALA A 115 13.43 -3.75 -24.88
C ALA A 115 14.07 -3.64 -25.66
N PRO A 116 14.29 -3.56 -26.02
CA PRO A 116 14.75 -3.49 -26.72
C PRO A 116 15.41 -3.58 -27.43
N ALA A 117 15.24 -3.70 -27.70
CA ALA A 117 15.62 -3.76 -28.50
C ALA A 117 16.66 -3.23 -28.86
N ARG A 118 17.07 -3.15 -28.69
CA ARG A 118 17.94 -2.68 -28.98
C ARG A 118 18.74 -3.28 -29.15
#